data_2b24705c27c57f01ed7f607380dbe3e2
#
_entry.id   2b24705c27c57f01ed7f607380dbe3e2
#
_cell.length_a   1.000
_cell.length_b   1.000
_cell.length_c   1.000
_cell.angle_alpha   90.00
_cell.angle_beta   90.00
_cell.angle_gamma   90.00
#
_symmetry.space_group_name_H-M   'P 1'
#
loop_
_entity.id
_entity.type
_entity.pdbx_description
1 polymer ?
#
loop_
_entity_poly.entity_id
_entity_poly.type
_entity_poly.pdbx_seq_one_letter_code
_entity_poly.pdbx_strand_id
1 'polypeptide(L)'
;MKNAAYKFSVIIPVYNVEPYIRRCVDSVLAQSFRDFEIVLVDDGSPDNCGKICDEYAAQDERIKCIHQPNGGLSAARNTGLRASRGEYILFLDSDDMWNDAEALQQINRVLVSKPETQVLCFGYKLFNSDGSMRKACIPDNLADGRDDKFSVLKHLTYKYQYYSSSYVKAIKRDFLIENDLFFKSGILSEDIGWSGEILIKAQHFSVLSNGFYSYILRDSGSITSSFGRKNILDILTQIERAIEMIPAEESDPKLQALYYEYWAYQFAAFLGDVPTLRGDEDYNDILDRCGKCAFLLNYDHVPKVKAVKLSYRILGLKNTMRLLHRYLERNWR
;
A
#
# COMPACT_ATOMS: atom_id res chain seq x y z
N MET A 1 -9.69 0.58 -27.62
CA MET A 1 -8.70 0.14 -26.61
C MET A 1 -7.56 -0.54 -27.35
N LYS A 2 -6.30 -0.09 -27.19
CA LYS A 2 -5.16 -0.85 -27.69
C LYS A 2 -5.06 -2.12 -26.84
N ASN A 3 -5.02 -3.30 -27.45
CA ASN A 3 -4.79 -4.53 -26.71
C ASN A 3 -3.50 -4.39 -25.89
N ALA A 4 -3.55 -4.68 -24.60
CA ALA A 4 -2.36 -4.74 -23.75
C ALA A 4 -1.40 -5.79 -24.31
N ALA A 5 -0.08 -5.51 -24.23
CA ALA A 5 0.92 -6.45 -24.74
C ALA A 5 1.11 -7.67 -23.83
N TYR A 6 0.72 -7.54 -22.55
CA TYR A 6 0.78 -8.57 -21.52
C TYR A 6 -0.45 -8.51 -20.62
N LYS A 7 -0.75 -9.61 -19.91
CA LYS A 7 -1.80 -9.60 -18.87
C LYS A 7 -1.35 -8.80 -17.64
N PHE A 8 -0.10 -8.96 -17.23
CA PHE A 8 0.44 -8.31 -16.04
C PHE A 8 1.73 -7.54 -16.33
N SER A 9 1.90 -6.38 -15.67
CA SER A 9 3.21 -5.74 -15.48
C SER A 9 3.54 -5.78 -13.99
N VAL A 10 4.66 -6.41 -13.65
CA VAL A 10 5.22 -6.40 -12.29
C VAL A 10 6.28 -5.31 -12.23
N ILE A 11 6.01 -4.25 -11.48
CA ILE A 11 6.89 -3.10 -11.33
C ILE A 11 7.71 -3.29 -10.05
N ILE A 12 9.04 -3.27 -10.20
CA ILE A 12 9.98 -3.47 -9.11
C ILE A 12 10.88 -2.23 -9.01
N PRO A 13 10.63 -1.30 -8.07
CA PRO A 13 11.54 -0.19 -7.79
C PRO A 13 12.80 -0.73 -7.08
N VAL A 14 13.98 -0.30 -7.53
CA VAL A 14 15.27 -0.81 -7.06
C VAL A 14 16.15 0.33 -6.58
N TYR A 15 16.59 0.28 -5.33
CA TYR A 15 17.57 1.22 -4.77
C TYR A 15 18.31 0.61 -3.59
N ASN A 16 19.64 0.41 -3.73
CA ASN A 16 20.52 -0.04 -2.66
C ASN A 16 20.05 -1.33 -1.96
N VAL A 17 19.77 -2.37 -2.75
CA VAL A 17 19.20 -3.67 -2.32
C VAL A 17 19.91 -4.87 -2.93
N GLU A 18 21.18 -4.74 -3.26
CA GLU A 18 21.97 -5.78 -3.92
C GLU A 18 21.84 -7.18 -3.30
N PRO A 19 21.80 -7.35 -1.96
CA PRO A 19 21.63 -8.67 -1.35
C PRO A 19 20.28 -9.34 -1.62
N TYR A 20 19.27 -8.59 -2.05
CA TYR A 20 17.87 -9.05 -2.09
C TYR A 20 17.31 -9.15 -3.50
N ILE A 21 17.77 -8.28 -4.42
CA ILE A 21 17.17 -8.09 -5.75
C ILE A 21 17.05 -9.40 -6.57
N ARG A 22 18.06 -10.29 -6.51
CA ARG A 22 18.00 -11.54 -7.26
C ARG A 22 16.86 -12.43 -6.77
N ARG A 23 16.74 -12.63 -5.47
CA ARG A 23 15.63 -13.38 -4.85
C ARG A 23 14.26 -12.81 -5.24
N CYS A 24 14.15 -11.49 -5.26
CA CYS A 24 12.93 -10.78 -5.65
C CYS A 24 12.55 -11.11 -7.10
N VAL A 25 13.43 -10.85 -8.06
CA VAL A 25 13.19 -11.08 -9.50
C VAL A 25 12.96 -12.55 -9.80
N ASP A 26 13.74 -13.45 -9.24
CA ASP A 26 13.63 -14.91 -9.43
C ASP A 26 12.26 -15.42 -8.96
N SER A 27 11.68 -14.84 -7.90
CA SER A 27 10.34 -15.21 -7.41
C SER A 27 9.21 -14.89 -8.41
N VAL A 28 9.40 -13.86 -9.23
CA VAL A 28 8.47 -13.52 -10.33
C VAL A 28 8.73 -14.40 -11.55
N LEU A 29 9.97 -14.65 -11.90
CA LEU A 29 10.33 -15.52 -13.02
C LEU A 29 9.89 -16.98 -12.80
N ALA A 30 9.78 -17.42 -11.54
CA ALA A 30 9.30 -18.74 -11.16
C ALA A 30 7.78 -18.91 -11.31
N GLN A 31 7.02 -17.86 -11.65
CA GLN A 31 5.57 -17.97 -11.81
C GLN A 31 5.19 -18.90 -12.95
N SER A 32 4.17 -19.76 -12.73
CA SER A 32 3.64 -20.68 -13.75
C SER A 32 2.90 -19.97 -14.89
N PHE A 33 2.21 -18.88 -14.58
CA PHE A 33 1.58 -18.00 -15.57
C PHE A 33 2.66 -17.20 -16.30
N ARG A 34 2.65 -17.18 -17.64
CA ARG A 34 3.77 -16.63 -18.44
C ARG A 34 3.49 -15.30 -19.14
N ASP A 35 2.23 -14.89 -19.22
CA ASP A 35 1.82 -13.64 -19.89
C ASP A 35 2.00 -12.43 -18.95
N PHE A 36 3.26 -12.09 -18.67
CA PHE A 36 3.65 -10.95 -17.86
C PHE A 36 4.96 -10.33 -18.35
N GLU A 37 5.17 -9.07 -18.01
CA GLU A 37 6.46 -8.39 -18.08
C GLU A 37 6.91 -7.97 -16.67
N ILE A 38 8.22 -7.79 -16.50
CA ILE A 38 8.84 -7.18 -15.31
C ILE A 38 9.44 -5.84 -15.73
N VAL A 39 9.13 -4.79 -14.98
CA VAL A 39 9.73 -3.46 -15.16
C VAL A 39 10.59 -3.16 -13.94
N LEU A 40 11.90 -3.37 -14.08
CA LEU A 40 12.90 -3.00 -13.09
C LEU A 40 13.22 -1.51 -13.25
N VAL A 41 13.08 -0.73 -12.18
CA VAL A 41 13.42 0.69 -12.20
C VAL A 41 14.53 0.93 -11.19
N ASP A 42 15.76 1.00 -11.67
CA ASP A 42 16.94 1.36 -10.87
C ASP A 42 16.93 2.88 -10.64
N ASP A 43 16.64 3.26 -9.42
CA ASP A 43 16.53 4.66 -8.98
C ASP A 43 17.91 5.23 -8.56
N GLY A 44 18.92 5.01 -9.38
CA GLY A 44 20.27 5.50 -9.16
C GLY A 44 20.98 4.79 -8.01
N SER A 45 20.89 3.47 -7.93
CA SER A 45 21.51 2.66 -6.88
C SER A 45 23.02 2.88 -6.79
N PRO A 46 23.58 3.08 -5.58
CA PRO A 46 25.02 3.24 -5.39
C PRO A 46 25.79 1.90 -5.37
N ASP A 47 25.09 0.78 -5.26
CA ASP A 47 25.60 -0.60 -5.25
C ASP A 47 25.54 -1.26 -6.65
N ASN A 48 25.70 -2.60 -6.74
CA ASN A 48 25.66 -3.31 -8.02
C ASN A 48 24.22 -3.55 -8.56
N CYS A 49 23.18 -3.01 -7.97
CA CYS A 49 21.80 -3.23 -8.41
C CYS A 49 21.59 -2.90 -9.89
N GLY A 50 22.10 -1.75 -10.37
CA GLY A 50 21.97 -1.36 -11.77
C GLY A 50 22.52 -2.42 -12.73
N LYS A 51 23.71 -2.94 -12.45
CA LYS A 51 24.33 -4.03 -13.23
C LYS A 51 23.50 -5.31 -13.16
N ILE A 52 22.98 -5.66 -12.00
CA ILE A 52 22.13 -6.86 -11.83
C ILE A 52 20.82 -6.71 -12.65
N CYS A 53 20.22 -5.54 -12.66
CA CYS A 53 19.03 -5.27 -13.47
C CYS A 53 19.30 -5.43 -14.97
N ASP A 54 20.46 -4.95 -15.46
CA ASP A 54 20.88 -5.14 -16.85
C ASP A 54 21.14 -6.61 -17.20
N GLU A 55 21.76 -7.37 -16.27
CA GLU A 55 21.96 -8.81 -16.44
C GLU A 55 20.64 -9.55 -16.64
N TYR A 56 19.60 -9.25 -15.85
CA TYR A 56 18.28 -9.85 -16.02
C TYR A 56 17.60 -9.42 -17.34
N ALA A 57 17.66 -8.16 -17.68
CA ALA A 57 17.08 -7.65 -18.93
C ALA A 57 17.75 -8.25 -20.18
N ALA A 58 19.03 -8.57 -20.12
CA ALA A 58 19.74 -9.25 -21.20
C ALA A 58 19.40 -10.75 -21.33
N GLN A 59 18.88 -11.39 -20.27
CA GLN A 59 18.59 -12.82 -20.24
C GLN A 59 17.14 -13.17 -20.57
N ASP A 60 16.19 -12.25 -20.36
CA ASP A 60 14.76 -12.49 -20.56
C ASP A 60 14.07 -11.26 -21.21
N GLU A 61 13.54 -11.42 -22.41
CA GLU A 61 12.87 -10.36 -23.19
C GLU A 61 11.64 -9.75 -22.53
N ARG A 62 11.07 -10.42 -21.53
CA ARG A 62 9.96 -9.91 -20.71
C ARG A 62 10.42 -8.90 -19.68
N ILE A 63 11.73 -8.77 -19.44
CA ILE A 63 12.29 -7.86 -18.45
C ILE A 63 12.77 -6.58 -19.13
N LYS A 64 12.28 -5.46 -18.64
CA LYS A 64 12.75 -4.13 -19.03
C LYS A 64 13.45 -3.50 -17.84
N CYS A 65 14.70 -3.04 -18.04
CA CYS A 65 15.41 -2.21 -17.09
C CYS A 65 15.33 -0.74 -17.46
N ILE A 66 15.14 0.14 -16.49
CA ILE A 66 15.14 1.59 -16.64
C ILE A 66 16.02 2.17 -15.55
N HIS A 67 17.06 2.91 -15.93
CA HIS A 67 17.89 3.67 -15.00
C HIS A 67 17.42 5.12 -14.95
N GLN A 68 17.32 5.68 -13.74
CA GLN A 68 17.03 7.08 -13.54
C GLN A 68 17.89 7.67 -12.41
N PRO A 69 18.14 8.98 -12.37
CA PRO A 69 18.66 9.64 -11.19
C PRO A 69 17.73 9.42 -10.01
N ASN A 70 18.30 9.24 -8.79
CA ASN A 70 17.50 8.97 -7.59
C ASN A 70 16.42 10.04 -7.38
N GLY A 71 15.18 9.61 -7.53
CA GLY A 71 13.96 10.41 -7.33
C GLY A 71 13.09 9.91 -6.18
N GLY A 72 13.50 8.82 -5.52
CA GLY A 72 12.77 8.14 -4.45
C GLY A 72 11.71 7.14 -4.94
N LEU A 73 11.19 6.37 -4.01
CA LEU A 73 10.29 5.23 -4.26
C LEU A 73 9.07 5.59 -5.13
N SER A 74 8.41 6.72 -4.82
CA SER A 74 7.27 7.23 -5.61
C SER A 74 7.65 7.49 -7.07
N ALA A 75 8.82 8.10 -7.32
CA ALA A 75 9.30 8.40 -8.67
C ALA A 75 9.60 7.10 -9.44
N ALA A 76 10.26 6.13 -8.81
CA ALA A 76 10.57 4.84 -9.40
C ALA A 76 9.29 4.07 -9.75
N ARG A 77 8.30 3.97 -8.83
CA ARG A 77 7.00 3.34 -9.12
C ARG A 77 6.26 4.05 -10.27
N ASN A 78 6.27 5.37 -10.31
CA ASN A 78 5.65 6.15 -11.39
C ASN A 78 6.33 5.93 -12.74
N THR A 79 7.65 5.86 -12.77
CA THR A 79 8.40 5.54 -13.99
C THR A 79 8.04 4.14 -14.50
N GLY A 80 7.98 3.16 -13.59
CA GLY A 80 7.53 1.81 -13.92
C GLY A 80 6.10 1.77 -14.47
N LEU A 81 5.16 2.49 -13.84
CA LEU A 81 3.77 2.58 -14.28
C LEU A 81 3.66 3.18 -15.69
N ARG A 82 4.38 4.26 -15.99
CA ARG A 82 4.40 4.86 -17.34
C ARG A 82 4.98 3.93 -18.39
N ALA A 83 5.98 3.14 -18.02
CA ALA A 83 6.67 2.22 -18.93
C ALA A 83 5.97 0.87 -19.11
N SER A 84 5.01 0.55 -18.27
CA SER A 84 4.27 -0.72 -18.25
C SER A 84 3.32 -0.84 -19.45
N ARG A 85 3.10 -2.10 -19.93
CA ARG A 85 2.27 -2.44 -21.07
C ARG A 85 1.23 -3.51 -20.76
N GLY A 86 1.23 -4.04 -19.52
CA GLY A 86 0.28 -5.03 -19.04
C GLY A 86 -1.11 -4.43 -18.79
N GLU A 87 -2.13 -5.27 -18.86
CA GLU A 87 -3.51 -4.89 -18.53
C GLU A 87 -3.66 -4.55 -17.04
N TYR A 88 -2.97 -5.30 -16.18
CA TYR A 88 -2.96 -5.08 -14.72
C TYR A 88 -1.55 -4.82 -14.21
N ILE A 89 -1.46 -3.91 -13.26
CA ILE A 89 -0.23 -3.50 -12.58
C ILE A 89 -0.16 -4.18 -11.21
N LEU A 90 0.99 -4.77 -10.91
CA LEU A 90 1.39 -5.21 -9.58
C LEU A 90 2.70 -4.51 -9.20
N PHE A 91 2.82 -4.12 -7.93
CA PHE A 91 4.09 -3.63 -7.38
C PHE A 91 4.72 -4.73 -6.52
N LEU A 92 6.05 -4.81 -6.56
CA LEU A 92 6.82 -5.69 -5.70
C LEU A 92 8.04 -4.93 -5.22
N ASP A 93 8.18 -4.73 -3.92
CA ASP A 93 9.36 -4.08 -3.35
C ASP A 93 10.58 -5.02 -3.47
N SER A 94 11.71 -4.46 -3.87
CA SER A 94 12.89 -5.23 -4.31
C SER A 94 13.63 -6.01 -3.20
N ASP A 95 13.27 -5.78 -1.94
CA ASP A 95 13.73 -6.53 -0.77
C ASP A 95 12.79 -7.67 -0.36
N ASP A 96 11.61 -7.76 -0.98
CA ASP A 96 10.58 -8.76 -0.74
C ASP A 96 10.55 -9.86 -1.83
N MET A 97 9.62 -10.79 -1.74
CA MET A 97 9.44 -11.87 -2.74
C MET A 97 8.02 -12.44 -2.74
N TRP A 98 7.66 -13.14 -3.80
CA TRP A 98 6.46 -13.98 -3.82
C TRP A 98 6.81 -15.43 -3.47
N ASN A 99 6.05 -16.03 -2.56
CA ASN A 99 6.30 -17.39 -2.07
C ASN A 99 5.35 -18.45 -2.64
N ASP A 100 4.63 -18.11 -3.71
CA ASP A 100 3.68 -19.02 -4.40
C ASP A 100 3.87 -18.86 -5.91
N ALA A 101 4.32 -19.91 -6.57
CA ALA A 101 4.54 -19.92 -8.02
C ALA A 101 3.22 -19.86 -8.84
N GLU A 102 2.07 -20.07 -8.21
CA GLU A 102 0.75 -19.98 -8.82
C GLU A 102 0.07 -18.62 -8.59
N ALA A 103 0.75 -17.63 -7.98
CA ALA A 103 0.15 -16.36 -7.60
C ALA A 103 -0.49 -15.62 -8.78
N LEU A 104 0.23 -15.42 -9.88
CA LEU A 104 -0.30 -14.77 -11.08
C LEU A 104 -1.43 -15.58 -11.73
N GLN A 105 -1.36 -16.93 -11.71
CA GLN A 105 -2.42 -17.79 -12.23
C GLN A 105 -3.70 -17.66 -11.38
N GLN A 106 -3.58 -17.55 -10.07
CA GLN A 106 -4.72 -17.36 -9.16
C GLN A 106 -5.37 -15.99 -9.37
N ILE A 107 -4.55 -14.93 -9.49
CA ILE A 107 -5.03 -13.58 -9.84
C ILE A 107 -5.78 -13.64 -11.18
N ASN A 108 -5.19 -14.24 -12.21
CA ASN A 108 -5.80 -14.33 -13.53
C ASN A 108 -7.15 -15.04 -13.50
N ARG A 109 -7.29 -16.13 -12.75
CA ARG A 109 -8.58 -16.84 -12.60
C ARG A 109 -9.69 -15.93 -12.08
N VAL A 110 -9.39 -15.09 -11.06
CA VAL A 110 -10.36 -14.12 -10.54
C VAL A 110 -10.69 -13.06 -11.60
N LEU A 111 -9.69 -12.50 -12.28
CA LEU A 111 -9.89 -11.46 -13.29
C LEU A 111 -10.64 -11.96 -14.54
N VAL A 112 -10.45 -13.21 -14.91
CA VAL A 112 -11.23 -13.83 -16.00
C VAL A 112 -12.69 -14.06 -15.58
N SER A 113 -12.94 -14.45 -14.33
CA SER A 113 -14.31 -14.64 -13.83
C SER A 113 -15.05 -13.32 -13.55
N LYS A 114 -14.31 -12.22 -13.34
CA LYS A 114 -14.81 -10.87 -13.03
C LYS A 114 -14.07 -9.82 -13.88
N PRO A 115 -14.36 -9.76 -15.18
CA PRO A 115 -13.59 -8.93 -16.14
C PRO A 115 -13.72 -7.42 -15.91
N GLU A 116 -14.76 -6.99 -15.19
CA GLU A 116 -14.97 -5.59 -14.79
C GLU A 116 -14.03 -5.14 -13.68
N THR A 117 -13.34 -6.06 -12.97
CA THR A 117 -12.48 -5.75 -11.83
C THR A 117 -11.44 -4.68 -12.18
N GLN A 118 -11.47 -3.58 -11.44
CA GLN A 118 -10.47 -2.52 -11.52
C GLN A 118 -9.38 -2.71 -10.47
N VAL A 119 -9.75 -3.21 -9.28
CA VAL A 119 -8.84 -3.43 -8.14
C VAL A 119 -9.10 -4.80 -7.54
N LEU A 120 -8.13 -5.69 -7.62
CA LEU A 120 -8.14 -6.96 -6.91
C LEU A 120 -7.23 -6.84 -5.69
N CYS A 121 -7.81 -7.01 -4.49
CA CYS A 121 -7.10 -6.99 -3.22
C CYS A 121 -6.70 -8.40 -2.81
N PHE A 122 -5.46 -8.56 -2.33
CA PHE A 122 -4.95 -9.80 -1.75
C PHE A 122 -4.13 -9.51 -0.49
N GLY A 123 -3.59 -10.53 0.14
CA GLY A 123 -2.86 -10.41 1.40
C GLY A 123 -1.36 -10.58 1.27
N TYR A 124 -0.70 -10.48 2.43
CA TYR A 124 0.72 -10.72 2.59
C TYR A 124 1.02 -11.50 3.87
N LYS A 125 2.21 -12.07 3.92
CA LYS A 125 2.78 -12.68 5.12
C LYS A 125 4.01 -11.87 5.52
N LEU A 126 4.12 -11.56 6.80
CA LEU A 126 5.26 -10.87 7.40
C LEU A 126 6.24 -11.88 7.97
N PHE A 127 7.49 -11.79 7.60
CA PHE A 127 8.58 -12.63 8.07
C PHE A 127 9.63 -11.80 8.80
N ASN A 128 10.26 -12.39 9.81
CA ASN A 128 11.47 -11.85 10.42
C ASN A 128 12.66 -12.10 9.50
N SER A 129 13.79 -11.44 9.77
CA SER A 129 15.04 -11.60 9.03
C SER A 129 15.58 -13.04 9.05
N ASP A 130 15.25 -13.81 10.09
CA ASP A 130 15.61 -15.24 10.23
C ASP A 130 14.72 -16.20 9.42
N GLY A 131 13.73 -15.66 8.68
CA GLY A 131 12.78 -16.43 7.87
C GLY A 131 11.58 -16.97 8.65
N SER A 132 11.46 -16.75 9.96
CA SER A 132 10.29 -17.15 10.73
C SER A 132 9.09 -16.26 10.40
N MET A 133 7.91 -16.88 10.23
CA MET A 133 6.69 -16.12 9.95
C MET A 133 6.19 -15.45 11.23
N ARG A 134 6.07 -14.12 11.19
CA ARG A 134 5.56 -13.30 12.30
C ARG A 134 4.05 -13.12 12.25
N LYS A 135 3.48 -12.92 11.06
CA LYS A 135 2.05 -12.62 10.89
C LYS A 135 1.59 -12.92 9.46
N ALA A 136 0.34 -13.35 9.32
CA ALA A 136 -0.37 -13.36 8.05
C ALA A 136 -1.48 -12.30 8.05
N CYS A 137 -1.53 -11.50 7.00
CA CYS A 137 -2.52 -10.46 6.74
C CYS A 137 -3.23 -10.82 5.44
N ILE A 138 -4.24 -11.67 5.51
CA ILE A 138 -4.95 -12.21 4.36
C ILE A 138 -6.42 -11.81 4.46
N PRO A 139 -7.00 -11.18 3.42
CA PRO A 139 -8.41 -10.85 3.44
C PRO A 139 -9.27 -12.12 3.37
N ASP A 140 -10.40 -12.10 4.05
CA ASP A 140 -11.36 -13.19 3.97
C ASP A 140 -12.01 -13.23 2.59
N ASN A 141 -12.49 -14.40 2.16
CA ASN A 141 -13.33 -14.50 0.98
C ASN A 141 -14.62 -13.67 1.16
N LEU A 142 -15.07 -13.05 0.07
CA LEU A 142 -16.41 -12.46 0.04
C LEU A 142 -17.47 -13.55 0.10
N ALA A 143 -18.58 -13.27 0.79
CA ALA A 143 -19.73 -14.15 0.72
C ALA A 143 -20.32 -14.11 -0.71
N ASP A 144 -20.84 -15.25 -1.16
CA ASP A 144 -21.44 -15.39 -2.49
C ASP A 144 -22.50 -14.31 -2.79
N GLY A 145 -22.46 -13.77 -4.01
CA GLY A 145 -23.41 -12.77 -4.49
C GLY A 145 -23.20 -11.36 -3.92
N ARG A 146 -22.07 -11.06 -3.28
CA ARG A 146 -21.72 -9.72 -2.79
C ARG A 146 -20.60 -9.11 -3.62
N ASP A 147 -20.93 -8.69 -4.84
CA ASP A 147 -19.98 -8.18 -5.82
C ASP A 147 -20.10 -6.67 -6.03
N ASP A 148 -21.15 -6.02 -5.47
CA ASP A 148 -21.31 -4.57 -5.57
C ASP A 148 -20.27 -3.83 -4.73
N LYS A 149 -19.92 -2.61 -5.17
CA LYS A 149 -18.89 -1.77 -4.53
C LYS A 149 -19.11 -1.62 -3.03
N PHE A 150 -20.34 -1.33 -2.60
CA PHE A 150 -20.65 -1.10 -1.19
C PHE A 150 -20.38 -2.35 -0.33
N SER A 151 -20.87 -3.52 -0.78
CA SER A 151 -20.69 -4.80 -0.05
C SER A 151 -19.23 -5.20 0.07
N VAL A 152 -18.45 -5.07 -1.02
CA VAL A 152 -17.02 -5.40 -1.02
C VAL A 152 -16.25 -4.42 -0.12
N LEU A 153 -16.47 -3.13 -0.26
CA LEU A 153 -15.79 -2.13 0.56
C LEU A 153 -16.13 -2.25 2.04
N LYS A 154 -17.42 -2.48 2.37
CA LYS A 154 -17.83 -2.75 3.75
C LYS A 154 -17.10 -3.93 4.36
N HIS A 155 -16.97 -5.04 3.61
CA HIS A 155 -16.20 -6.21 4.05
C HIS A 155 -14.75 -5.86 4.33
N LEU A 156 -14.09 -5.17 3.40
CA LEU A 156 -12.66 -4.85 3.49
C LEU A 156 -12.35 -3.80 4.56
N THR A 157 -13.17 -2.73 4.68
CA THR A 157 -12.86 -1.62 5.59
C THR A 157 -13.24 -1.93 7.04
N TYR A 158 -14.39 -2.58 7.30
CA TYR A 158 -14.83 -2.91 8.66
C TYR A 158 -13.91 -3.92 9.35
N LYS A 159 -13.21 -4.76 8.59
CA LYS A 159 -12.27 -5.76 9.10
C LYS A 159 -10.82 -5.32 8.99
N TYR A 160 -10.56 -4.11 8.50
CA TYR A 160 -9.21 -3.63 8.15
C TYR A 160 -8.48 -4.64 7.23
N GLN A 161 -9.10 -5.00 6.13
CA GLN A 161 -8.55 -5.90 5.11
C GLN A 161 -8.30 -5.18 3.76
N TYR A 162 -8.65 -3.88 3.66
CA TYR A 162 -8.14 -2.99 2.63
C TYR A 162 -6.84 -2.36 3.12
N TYR A 163 -5.74 -3.06 2.88
CA TYR A 163 -4.42 -2.58 3.30
C TYR A 163 -3.97 -1.40 2.45
N SER A 164 -3.27 -0.42 3.05
CA SER A 164 -2.74 0.74 2.33
C SER A 164 -1.62 0.39 1.34
N SER A 165 -0.86 -0.66 1.61
CA SER A 165 0.31 -1.04 0.80
C SER A 165 -0.05 -1.28 -0.67
N SER A 166 0.76 -0.73 -1.58
CA SER A 166 0.60 -0.88 -3.03
C SER A 166 0.80 -2.32 -3.50
N TYR A 167 1.69 -3.05 -2.85
CA TYR A 167 2.09 -4.41 -3.21
C TYR A 167 1.05 -5.51 -2.91
N VAL A 168 -0.09 -5.18 -2.33
CA VAL A 168 -1.20 -6.12 -2.09
C VAL A 168 -2.40 -5.89 -3.00
N LYS A 169 -2.16 -5.35 -4.17
CA LYS A 169 -3.20 -5.05 -5.17
C LYS A 169 -2.74 -5.40 -6.58
N ALA A 170 -3.64 -5.97 -7.37
CA ALA A 170 -3.52 -5.96 -8.83
C ALA A 170 -4.54 -4.95 -9.37
N ILE A 171 -4.08 -3.93 -10.09
CA ILE A 171 -4.90 -2.79 -10.46
C ILE A 171 -4.88 -2.62 -11.98
N LYS A 172 -6.06 -2.41 -12.56
CA LYS A 172 -6.19 -2.19 -14.00
C LYS A 172 -5.41 -0.94 -14.41
N ARG A 173 -4.48 -1.11 -15.37
CA ARG A 173 -3.55 -0.06 -15.78
C ARG A 173 -4.28 1.19 -16.28
N ASP A 174 -5.23 1.00 -17.20
CA ASP A 174 -5.97 2.13 -17.78
C ASP A 174 -6.73 2.91 -16.71
N PHE A 175 -7.30 2.23 -15.70
CA PHE A 175 -7.93 2.91 -14.56
C PHE A 175 -6.94 3.82 -13.81
N LEU A 176 -5.70 3.37 -13.58
CA LEU A 176 -4.68 4.22 -12.93
C LEU A 176 -4.32 5.44 -13.77
N ILE A 177 -4.11 5.24 -15.07
CA ILE A 177 -3.69 6.31 -15.99
C ILE A 177 -4.81 7.33 -16.23
N GLU A 178 -6.04 6.89 -16.52
CA GLU A 178 -7.19 7.74 -16.82
C GLU A 178 -7.62 8.60 -15.62
N ASN A 179 -7.37 8.13 -14.40
CA ASN A 179 -7.68 8.86 -13.17
C ASN A 179 -6.49 9.60 -12.54
N ASP A 180 -5.35 9.68 -13.25
CA ASP A 180 -4.11 10.33 -12.76
C ASP A 180 -3.64 9.80 -11.40
N LEU A 181 -3.80 8.49 -11.16
CA LEU A 181 -3.48 7.83 -9.91
C LEU A 181 -1.99 7.45 -9.83
N PHE A 182 -1.15 8.47 -9.82
CA PHE A 182 0.29 8.35 -9.61
C PHE A 182 0.65 8.58 -8.13
N PHE A 183 1.76 7.97 -7.68
CA PHE A 183 2.31 8.25 -6.36
C PHE A 183 2.82 9.68 -6.29
N LYS A 184 2.54 10.38 -5.20
CA LYS A 184 3.03 11.75 -5.00
C LYS A 184 4.50 11.74 -4.62
N SER A 185 5.32 12.41 -5.43
CA SER A 185 6.75 12.55 -5.15
C SER A 185 6.99 13.39 -3.90
N GLY A 186 8.06 13.04 -3.16
CA GLY A 186 8.48 13.79 -1.98
C GLY A 186 7.63 13.56 -0.72
N ILE A 187 6.61 12.69 -0.77
CA ILE A 187 5.78 12.29 0.37
C ILE A 187 6.28 10.95 0.91
N LEU A 188 6.40 10.83 2.21
CA LEU A 188 6.65 9.56 2.90
C LEU A 188 5.30 8.91 3.28
N SER A 189 5.27 7.58 3.34
CA SER A 189 4.02 6.82 3.53
C SER A 189 2.99 7.11 2.42
N GLU A 190 3.48 7.25 1.20
CA GLU A 190 2.76 7.62 -0.03
C GLU A 190 1.63 6.65 -0.38
N ASP A 191 1.80 5.38 0.00
CA ASP A 191 0.82 4.29 -0.20
C ASP A 191 -0.52 4.58 0.48
N ILE A 192 -0.52 5.28 1.62
CA ILE A 192 -1.72 5.61 2.38
C ILE A 192 -2.66 6.49 1.54
N GLY A 193 -2.13 7.60 1.02
CA GLY A 193 -2.91 8.52 0.20
C GLY A 193 -3.32 7.92 -1.14
N TRP A 194 -2.37 7.25 -1.80
CA TRP A 194 -2.60 6.60 -3.09
C TRP A 194 -3.70 5.53 -3.00
N SER A 195 -3.65 4.66 -1.99
CA SER A 195 -4.70 3.65 -1.76
C SER A 195 -6.03 4.27 -1.36
N GLY A 196 -6.03 5.40 -0.63
CA GLY A 196 -7.24 6.14 -0.30
C GLY A 196 -7.91 6.74 -1.54
N GLU A 197 -7.15 7.30 -2.49
CA GLU A 197 -7.68 7.82 -3.76
C GLU A 197 -8.26 6.69 -4.63
N ILE A 198 -7.58 5.53 -4.71
CA ILE A 198 -8.08 4.34 -5.41
C ILE A 198 -9.40 3.86 -4.80
N LEU A 199 -9.49 3.81 -3.48
CA LEU A 199 -10.69 3.37 -2.76
C LEU A 199 -11.93 4.17 -3.17
N ILE A 200 -11.77 5.49 -3.36
CA ILE A 200 -12.86 6.39 -3.75
C ILE A 200 -13.20 6.23 -5.24
N LYS A 201 -12.19 6.26 -6.11
CA LYS A 201 -12.37 6.33 -7.57
C LYS A 201 -12.79 5.01 -8.21
N ALA A 202 -12.28 3.86 -7.74
CA ALA A 202 -12.62 2.57 -8.31
C ALA A 202 -14.08 2.16 -8.05
N GLN A 203 -14.71 1.55 -9.04
CA GLN A 203 -16.10 1.09 -8.98
C GLN A 203 -16.18 -0.43 -8.77
N HIS A 204 -15.18 -1.19 -9.24
CA HIS A 204 -15.21 -2.66 -9.25
C HIS A 204 -14.02 -3.23 -8.48
N PHE A 205 -14.30 -3.79 -7.32
CA PHE A 205 -13.33 -4.44 -6.46
C PHE A 205 -13.53 -5.96 -6.43
N SER A 206 -12.43 -6.69 -6.36
CA SER A 206 -12.43 -8.13 -6.10
C SER A 206 -11.45 -8.47 -4.98
N VAL A 207 -11.60 -9.66 -4.41
CA VAL A 207 -10.76 -10.15 -3.32
C VAL A 207 -10.24 -11.53 -3.67
N LEU A 208 -8.95 -11.75 -3.45
CA LEU A 208 -8.29 -13.04 -3.47
C LEU A 208 -7.79 -13.34 -2.06
N SER A 209 -8.40 -14.33 -1.39
CA SER A 209 -7.98 -14.77 -0.06
C SER A 209 -6.69 -15.59 -0.15
N ASN A 210 -5.60 -14.91 -0.47
CA ASN A 210 -4.24 -15.47 -0.51
C ASN A 210 -3.22 -14.44 -0.04
N GLY A 211 -2.14 -14.89 0.60
CA GLY A 211 -1.00 -14.11 1.06
C GLY A 211 0.29 -14.64 0.44
N PHE A 212 0.40 -14.60 -0.87
CA PHE A 212 1.61 -15.01 -1.59
C PHE A 212 2.75 -14.00 -1.52
N TYR A 213 2.47 -12.75 -1.17
CA TYR A 213 3.48 -11.72 -0.96
C TYR A 213 4.17 -11.94 0.39
N SER A 214 5.49 -12.07 0.39
CA SER A 214 6.33 -12.20 1.59
C SER A 214 7.03 -10.88 1.87
N TYR A 215 6.50 -10.14 2.85
CA TYR A 215 7.16 -8.95 3.40
C TYR A 215 8.24 -9.39 4.40
N ILE A 216 9.50 -9.05 4.14
CA ILE A 216 10.64 -9.53 4.92
C ILE A 216 11.26 -8.38 5.70
N LEU A 217 11.19 -8.47 7.03
CA LEU A 217 11.85 -7.49 7.90
C LEU A 217 13.37 -7.59 7.72
N ARG A 218 14.01 -6.44 7.54
CA ARG A 218 15.47 -6.31 7.51
C ARG A 218 15.99 -5.85 8.86
N ASP A 219 17.17 -6.31 9.23
CA ASP A 219 17.83 -5.89 10.48
C ASP A 219 18.29 -4.44 10.42
N SER A 220 18.53 -3.90 9.21
CA SER A 220 18.93 -2.51 8.98
C SER A 220 18.55 -2.03 7.57
N GLY A 221 18.54 -0.70 7.37
CA GLY A 221 18.38 -0.08 6.04
C GLY A 221 16.95 -0.08 5.48
N SER A 222 15.93 -0.42 6.26
CA SER A 222 14.53 -0.28 5.84
C SER A 222 14.06 1.18 5.96
N ILE A 223 13.31 1.68 4.97
CA ILE A 223 12.67 3.00 5.02
C ILE A 223 11.74 3.11 6.23
N THR A 224 11.09 2.01 6.61
CA THR A 224 10.17 1.96 7.76
C THR A 224 10.89 2.09 9.11
N SER A 225 12.19 1.84 9.18
CA SER A 225 12.98 2.02 10.41
C SER A 225 13.27 3.49 10.75
N SER A 226 13.09 4.41 9.81
CA SER A 226 13.34 5.85 9.95
C SER A 226 12.05 6.68 10.06
N PHE A 227 11.01 6.13 10.69
CA PHE A 227 9.75 6.86 10.90
C PHE A 227 9.99 8.10 11.80
N GLY A 228 9.74 9.28 11.25
CA GLY A 228 10.06 10.54 11.92
C GLY A 228 9.06 11.66 11.63
N ARG A 229 9.46 12.90 11.96
CA ARG A 229 8.62 14.09 11.79
C ARG A 229 7.96 14.18 10.41
N LYS A 230 8.75 13.96 9.34
CA LYS A 230 8.23 14.07 7.97
C LYS A 230 7.09 13.06 7.72
N ASN A 231 7.22 11.81 8.17
CA ASN A 231 6.15 10.82 8.04
C ASN A 231 4.85 11.29 8.73
N ILE A 232 4.97 11.84 9.95
CA ILE A 232 3.82 12.30 10.74
C ILE A 232 3.09 13.43 10.01
N LEU A 233 3.84 14.44 9.51
CA LEU A 233 3.25 15.56 8.80
C LEU A 233 2.66 15.15 7.45
N ASP A 234 3.34 14.29 6.72
CA ASP A 234 2.85 13.79 5.43
C ASP A 234 1.57 12.98 5.59
N ILE A 235 1.49 12.10 6.61
CA ILE A 235 0.26 11.33 6.91
C ILE A 235 -0.88 12.26 7.32
N LEU A 236 -0.63 13.23 8.20
CA LEU A 236 -1.66 14.19 8.63
C LEU A 236 -2.20 14.98 7.44
N THR A 237 -1.31 15.47 6.57
CA THR A 237 -1.69 16.19 5.35
C THR A 237 -2.50 15.32 4.39
N GLN A 238 -2.17 14.03 4.25
CA GLN A 238 -2.95 13.09 3.43
C GLN A 238 -4.35 12.85 4.03
N ILE A 239 -4.48 12.78 5.36
CA ILE A 239 -5.77 12.65 6.05
C ILE A 239 -6.64 13.89 5.82
N GLU A 240 -6.08 15.09 6.00
CA GLU A 240 -6.80 16.37 5.79
C GLU A 240 -7.30 16.47 4.35
N ARG A 241 -6.44 16.18 3.38
CA ARG A 241 -6.83 16.18 1.97
C ARG A 241 -7.96 15.17 1.68
N ALA A 242 -7.92 13.99 2.29
CA ALA A 242 -8.98 13.00 2.10
C ALA A 242 -10.32 13.47 2.67
N ILE A 243 -10.32 14.15 3.82
CA ILE A 243 -11.53 14.72 4.43
C ILE A 243 -12.20 15.72 3.48
N GLU A 244 -11.42 16.51 2.75
CA GLU A 244 -11.92 17.46 1.75
C GLU A 244 -12.39 16.75 0.48
N MET A 245 -11.63 15.75 0.02
CA MET A 245 -11.87 15.04 -1.23
C MET A 245 -13.11 14.12 -1.17
N ILE A 246 -13.35 13.42 -0.07
CA ILE A 246 -14.44 12.43 0.04
C ILE A 246 -15.80 13.04 -0.28
N PRO A 247 -16.24 14.14 0.33
CA PRO A 247 -17.54 14.71 0.01
C PRO A 247 -17.61 15.37 -1.38
N ALA A 248 -16.47 15.73 -1.96
CA ALA A 248 -16.39 16.30 -3.30
C ALA A 248 -16.53 15.25 -4.41
N GLU A 249 -16.00 14.04 -4.18
CA GLU A 249 -15.96 12.95 -5.17
C GLU A 249 -17.11 11.94 -5.02
N GLU A 250 -17.78 11.89 -3.86
CA GLU A 250 -18.82 10.91 -3.56
C GLU A 250 -20.03 11.56 -2.88
N SER A 251 -21.18 11.37 -3.45
CA SER A 251 -22.45 11.92 -2.92
C SER A 251 -23.23 10.95 -2.02
N ASP A 252 -22.98 9.63 -2.11
CA ASP A 252 -23.65 8.64 -1.25
C ASP A 252 -23.03 8.61 0.16
N PRO A 253 -23.78 9.02 1.19
CA PRO A 253 -23.29 9.02 2.57
C PRO A 253 -22.85 7.64 3.08
N LYS A 254 -23.41 6.56 2.52
CA LYS A 254 -23.06 5.19 2.92
C LYS A 254 -21.66 4.83 2.39
N LEU A 255 -21.34 5.21 1.17
CA LEU A 255 -20.00 5.03 0.60
C LEU A 255 -18.99 5.96 1.27
N GLN A 256 -19.34 7.23 1.51
CA GLN A 256 -18.49 8.14 2.28
C GLN A 256 -18.11 7.55 3.64
N ALA A 257 -19.06 6.93 4.35
CA ALA A 257 -18.78 6.29 5.64
C ALA A 257 -17.73 5.19 5.53
N LEU A 258 -17.74 4.38 4.45
CA LEU A 258 -16.72 3.33 4.23
C LEU A 258 -15.34 3.92 3.92
N TYR A 259 -15.28 5.04 3.21
CA TYR A 259 -14.02 5.74 2.96
C TYR A 259 -13.48 6.31 4.28
N TYR A 260 -14.33 6.91 5.13
CA TYR A 260 -13.92 7.38 6.44
C TYR A 260 -13.46 6.25 7.37
N GLU A 261 -13.98 5.01 7.26
CA GLU A 261 -13.46 3.85 8.01
C GLU A 261 -11.98 3.57 7.69
N TYR A 262 -11.59 3.63 6.42
CA TYR A 262 -10.19 3.50 6.02
C TYR A 262 -9.31 4.57 6.67
N TRP A 263 -9.73 5.84 6.58
CA TRP A 263 -8.97 6.96 7.13
C TRP A 263 -9.00 7.02 8.65
N ALA A 264 -10.05 6.54 9.30
CA ALA A 264 -10.14 6.41 10.75
C ALA A 264 -9.08 5.47 11.30
N TYR A 265 -8.81 4.35 10.60
CA TYR A 265 -7.72 3.45 10.97
C TYR A 265 -6.36 4.12 10.82
N GLN A 266 -6.11 4.81 9.70
CA GLN A 266 -4.84 5.52 9.48
C GLN A 266 -4.64 6.60 10.56
N PHE A 267 -5.68 7.37 10.84
CA PHE A 267 -5.66 8.39 11.90
C PHE A 267 -5.38 7.77 13.27
N ALA A 268 -6.10 6.73 13.67
CA ALA A 268 -5.89 6.06 14.95
C ALA A 268 -4.49 5.43 15.06
N ALA A 269 -3.91 4.97 13.95
CA ALA A 269 -2.59 4.36 13.93
C ALA A 269 -1.48 5.38 14.17
N PHE A 270 -1.53 6.54 13.50
CA PHE A 270 -0.45 7.54 13.58
C PHE A 270 -0.49 8.39 14.86
N LEU A 271 -1.64 8.49 15.55
CA LEU A 271 -1.78 9.31 16.76
C LEU A 271 -0.74 8.98 17.85
N GLY A 272 -0.28 7.73 17.92
CA GLY A 272 0.74 7.30 18.86
C GLY A 272 2.15 7.84 18.58
N ASP A 273 2.40 8.30 17.35
CA ASP A 273 3.69 8.85 16.95
C ASP A 273 3.77 10.37 17.14
N VAL A 274 2.64 11.08 17.16
CA VAL A 274 2.58 12.55 17.34
C VAL A 274 3.32 13.05 18.59
N PRO A 275 3.31 12.36 19.75
CA PRO A 275 4.04 12.78 20.94
C PRO A 275 5.56 12.86 20.77
N THR A 276 6.16 12.19 19.77
CA THR A 276 7.59 12.30 19.47
C THR A 276 8.00 13.72 19.06
N LEU A 277 7.05 14.51 18.54
CA LEU A 277 7.25 15.91 18.14
C LEU A 277 7.09 16.89 19.30
N ARG A 278 6.91 16.41 20.54
CA ARG A 278 6.79 17.29 21.71
C ARG A 278 8.08 18.08 21.92
N GLY A 279 7.98 19.39 21.78
CA GLY A 279 9.13 20.30 21.86
C GLY A 279 9.39 21.03 20.55
N ASP A 280 8.80 20.59 19.45
CA ASP A 280 8.81 21.32 18.20
C ASP A 280 7.97 22.59 18.32
N GLU A 281 8.39 23.67 17.64
CA GLU A 281 7.71 24.99 17.70
C GLU A 281 6.25 24.92 17.24
N ASP A 282 5.95 24.07 16.25
CA ASP A 282 4.62 23.89 15.65
C ASP A 282 3.80 22.75 16.29
N TYR A 283 4.25 22.18 17.41
CA TYR A 283 3.55 21.06 18.06
C TYR A 283 2.08 21.36 18.40
N ASN A 284 1.78 22.59 18.82
CA ASN A 284 0.40 22.97 19.13
C ASN A 284 -0.46 23.05 17.87
N ASP A 285 0.07 23.55 16.75
CA ASP A 285 -0.62 23.52 15.46
C ASP A 285 -0.93 22.09 15.01
N ILE A 286 0.04 21.18 15.13
CA ILE A 286 -0.16 19.76 14.83
C ILE A 286 -1.28 19.16 15.70
N LEU A 287 -1.35 19.52 16.98
CA LEU A 287 -2.42 19.07 17.88
C LEU A 287 -3.79 19.60 17.46
N ASP A 288 -3.87 20.87 17.05
CA ASP A 288 -5.11 21.49 16.59
C ASP A 288 -5.58 20.86 15.27
N ARG A 289 -4.67 20.58 14.32
CA ARG A 289 -4.94 19.84 13.09
C ARG A 289 -5.47 18.43 13.40
N CYS A 290 -4.81 17.68 14.29
CA CYS A 290 -5.30 16.40 14.76
C CYS A 290 -6.69 16.51 15.42
N GLY A 291 -6.95 17.59 16.16
CA GLY A 291 -8.24 17.87 16.77
C GLY A 291 -9.37 18.00 15.74
N LYS A 292 -9.10 18.68 14.62
CA LYS A 292 -10.05 18.80 13.49
C LYS A 292 -10.35 17.45 12.82
N CYS A 293 -9.38 16.54 12.80
CA CYS A 293 -9.54 15.20 12.23
C CYS A 293 -10.18 14.19 13.21
N ALA A 294 -10.36 14.54 14.50
CA ALA A 294 -10.80 13.58 15.54
C ALA A 294 -12.21 13.01 15.31
N PHE A 295 -13.05 13.64 14.51
CA PHE A 295 -14.36 13.10 14.12
C PHE A 295 -14.26 11.76 13.39
N LEU A 296 -13.12 11.47 12.71
CA LEU A 296 -12.84 10.20 12.07
C LEU A 296 -12.96 9.02 13.05
N LEU A 297 -12.67 9.22 14.33
CA LEU A 297 -12.83 8.19 15.35
C LEU A 297 -14.29 7.74 15.56
N ASN A 298 -15.27 8.40 14.93
CA ASN A 298 -16.67 7.94 14.93
C ASN A 298 -16.92 6.77 13.97
N TYR A 299 -16.02 6.57 13.00
CA TYR A 299 -16.01 5.43 12.07
C TYR A 299 -15.18 4.31 12.70
N ASP A 300 -15.78 3.54 13.60
CA ASP A 300 -15.09 2.69 14.59
C ASP A 300 -15.44 1.20 14.50
N HIS A 301 -15.77 0.70 13.32
CA HIS A 301 -16.02 -0.73 13.13
C HIS A 301 -14.77 -1.57 13.37
N VAL A 302 -13.58 -1.03 13.08
CA VAL A 302 -12.32 -1.69 13.41
C VAL A 302 -12.04 -1.62 14.92
N PRO A 303 -11.82 -2.75 15.63
CA PRO A 303 -11.64 -2.77 17.09
C PRO A 303 -10.56 -1.82 17.62
N LYS A 304 -9.46 -1.64 16.86
CA LYS A 304 -8.39 -0.70 17.23
C LYS A 304 -8.91 0.74 17.28
N VAL A 305 -9.68 1.16 16.27
CA VAL A 305 -10.26 2.52 16.22
C VAL A 305 -11.24 2.72 17.38
N LYS A 306 -12.08 1.70 17.64
CA LYS A 306 -13.02 1.71 18.78
C LYS A 306 -12.33 1.91 20.13
N ALA A 307 -11.19 1.23 20.33
CA ALA A 307 -10.39 1.39 21.56
C ALA A 307 -9.80 2.81 21.68
N VAL A 308 -9.28 3.36 20.58
CA VAL A 308 -8.76 4.74 20.54
C VAL A 308 -9.88 5.76 20.77
N LYS A 309 -11.07 5.58 20.18
CA LYS A 309 -12.24 6.42 20.45
C LYS A 309 -12.64 6.42 21.92
N LEU A 310 -12.69 5.25 22.55
CA LEU A 310 -13.02 5.16 23.98
C LEU A 310 -11.99 5.93 24.82
N SER A 311 -10.72 5.74 24.59
CA SER A 311 -9.64 6.48 25.24
C SER A 311 -9.79 7.99 25.02
N TYR A 312 -10.06 8.42 23.78
CA TYR A 312 -10.29 9.84 23.45
C TYR A 312 -11.47 10.46 24.21
N ARG A 313 -12.59 9.75 24.32
CA ARG A 313 -13.75 10.23 25.07
C ARG A 313 -13.50 10.41 26.58
N ILE A 314 -12.67 9.53 27.17
CA ILE A 314 -12.38 9.57 28.60
C ILE A 314 -11.24 10.54 28.93
N LEU A 315 -10.16 10.51 28.16
CA LEU A 315 -8.90 11.17 28.50
C LEU A 315 -8.62 12.43 27.68
N GLY A 316 -9.40 12.68 26.62
CA GLY A 316 -9.12 13.72 25.62
C GLY A 316 -7.96 13.35 24.70
N LEU A 317 -7.75 14.15 23.63
CA LEU A 317 -6.83 13.84 22.56
C LEU A 317 -5.38 13.70 23.04
N LYS A 318 -4.87 14.69 23.78
CA LYS A 318 -3.46 14.75 24.25
C LYS A 318 -3.07 13.52 25.09
N ASN A 319 -3.95 13.09 26.01
CA ASN A 319 -3.67 11.96 26.87
C ASN A 319 -3.84 10.61 26.13
N THR A 320 -4.77 10.52 25.19
CA THR A 320 -4.89 9.35 24.30
C THR A 320 -3.63 9.17 23.47
N MET A 321 -3.10 10.22 22.86
CA MET A 321 -1.83 10.18 22.14
C MET A 321 -0.68 9.66 23.02
N ARG A 322 -0.57 10.19 24.25
CA ARG A 322 0.47 9.74 25.23
C ARG A 322 0.31 8.27 25.58
N LEU A 323 -0.93 7.79 25.77
CA LEU A 323 -1.20 6.39 26.07
C LEU A 323 -0.79 5.48 24.91
N LEU A 324 -1.16 5.85 23.69
CA LEU A 324 -0.80 5.14 22.47
C LEU A 324 0.72 5.13 22.26
N HIS A 325 1.39 6.23 22.50
CA HIS A 325 2.85 6.33 22.40
C HIS A 325 3.54 5.34 23.34
N ARG A 326 3.16 5.31 24.63
CA ARG A 326 3.69 4.34 25.59
C ARG A 326 3.41 2.89 25.19
N TYR A 327 2.27 2.62 24.56
CA TYR A 327 1.95 1.29 24.06
C TYR A 327 2.89 0.90 22.91
N LEU A 328 3.16 1.81 21.98
CA LEU A 328 4.09 1.58 20.86
C LEU A 328 5.52 1.35 21.35
N GLU A 329 6.01 2.15 22.29
CA GLU A 329 7.35 1.97 22.90
C GLU A 329 7.54 0.60 23.54
N ARG A 330 6.49 0.03 24.17
CA ARG A 330 6.57 -1.26 24.85
C ARG A 330 6.47 -2.47 23.93
N ASN A 331 5.82 -2.35 22.77
CA ASN A 331 5.46 -3.50 21.93
C ASN A 331 6.07 -3.47 20.53
N TRP A 332 6.60 -2.33 20.07
CA TRP A 332 7.04 -2.16 18.69
C TRP A 332 8.39 -1.43 18.53
N ARG A 333 8.92 -0.85 19.58
CA ARG A 333 10.23 -0.20 19.68
C ARG A 333 11.03 -0.82 20.84
#